data_322af10aca79cde86931f4c7bac9edee
#
_entry.id   322af10aca79cde86931f4c7bac9edee
#
_cell.length_a   1.000
_cell.length_b   1.000
_cell.length_c   1.000
_cell.angle_alpha   90.00
_cell.angle_beta   90.00
_cell.angle_gamma   90.00
#
_symmetry.space_group_name_H-M   'P 1'
#
loop_
_entity.id
_entity.type
_entity.pdbx_description
1 polymer ?
#
loop_
_entity_poly.entity_id
_entity_poly.type
_entity_poly.pdbx_seq_one_letter_code
_entity_poly.pdbx_strand_id
1 'polypeptide(L)'
;MKYFLLIGFSIFSCFSPLVSQESAKEEDFFRILKVRSPEGTLLEVGGLCTLPNGDLAVTTRRGDIFIVENPTSSKPYFRKFASGLHEVLGAAYKNGSLYVVQRGELTRLYDSNMDGKADVFETIYAWPISGNYHEYSFGPKLASDGSFFVTLNLGFPDVWWHPRSFVPWRGWTLHIKEDGSMEPWAAGMRSPCGISMIDDELFYTDNQGDWVGSGSIMPVKKGAFMGHPASLVWTSMPNSPLKLKPEDIYAKVNPRIEYGPDSQQVQPVNIVNEKFMTEFEMKKYIPELQVPAVWLPHGILGISNSEIVKIPKGVFGPFEEQLLVGDQGQSKLSRVFMEKVNGELQGCAWEFRSGFQSGIVRMAWAGDGSLFVGETNRGWGSAGEANEGLQRLVWNSRLPFEMRTVKAMTDGF
;
A
#
# COMPACT_ATOMS: atom_id res chain seq x y z
N MET A 1 -85.67 25.02 -33.09
CA MET A 1 -84.36 25.65 -32.83
C MET A 1 -83.81 25.05 -31.57
N LYS A 2 -82.79 24.15 -31.71
CA LYS A 2 -82.08 23.52 -30.58
C LYS A 2 -80.66 24.08 -30.60
N TYR A 3 -80.28 24.78 -29.51
CA TYR A 3 -78.92 25.27 -29.34
C TYR A 3 -78.07 24.16 -28.64
N PHE A 4 -76.99 23.73 -29.32
CA PHE A 4 -75.94 22.87 -28.71
C PHE A 4 -74.88 23.78 -28.12
N LEU A 5 -74.66 23.63 -26.81
CA LEU A 5 -73.58 24.30 -26.08
C LEU A 5 -72.34 23.38 -26.12
N LEU A 6 -71.27 23.78 -26.79
CA LEU A 6 -69.99 23.10 -26.80
C LEU A 6 -69.17 23.64 -25.62
N ILE A 7 -68.95 22.81 -24.60
CA ILE A 7 -67.99 23.10 -23.49
C ILE A 7 -66.62 22.57 -23.92
N GLY A 8 -65.74 23.50 -24.27
CA GLY A 8 -64.32 23.15 -24.53
C GLY A 8 -63.57 22.93 -23.22
N PHE A 9 -63.11 21.71 -23.00
CA PHE A 9 -62.17 21.37 -21.91
C PHE A 9 -60.71 21.66 -22.37
N SER A 10 -60.11 22.76 -21.88
CA SER A 10 -58.72 23.03 -22.09
C SER A 10 -57.88 22.22 -21.07
N ILE A 11 -57.21 21.17 -21.53
CA ILE A 11 -56.25 20.43 -20.75
C ILE A 11 -54.95 21.24 -20.72
N PHE A 12 -54.66 21.94 -19.62
CA PHE A 12 -53.36 22.53 -19.35
C PHE A 12 -52.39 21.40 -18.94
N SER A 13 -51.61 20.90 -19.86
CA SER A 13 -50.49 20.02 -19.56
C SER A 13 -49.37 20.83 -18.94
N CYS A 14 -49.24 20.79 -17.61
CA CYS A 14 -48.04 21.26 -16.91
C CYS A 14 -46.88 20.36 -17.28
N PHE A 15 -46.12 20.71 -18.28
CA PHE A 15 -44.77 20.15 -18.48
C PHE A 15 -43.85 20.77 -17.42
N SER A 16 -43.69 20.11 -16.27
CA SER A 16 -42.56 20.37 -15.41
C SER A 16 -41.32 19.87 -16.16
N PRO A 17 -40.30 20.72 -16.38
CA PRO A 17 -39.05 20.21 -16.93
C PRO A 17 -38.49 19.19 -15.91
N LEU A 18 -38.35 17.95 -16.35
CA LEU A 18 -37.50 16.97 -15.66
C LEU A 18 -36.06 17.53 -15.69
N VAL A 19 -35.72 18.27 -14.67
CA VAL A 19 -34.29 18.59 -14.40
C VAL A 19 -33.64 17.26 -14.15
N SER A 20 -32.88 16.75 -15.10
CA SER A 20 -31.98 15.63 -14.92
C SER A 20 -31.05 16.00 -13.79
N GLN A 21 -31.27 15.42 -12.64
CA GLN A 21 -30.35 15.57 -11.52
C GLN A 21 -29.06 14.87 -11.94
N GLU A 22 -28.02 15.63 -12.29
CA GLU A 22 -26.70 15.05 -12.56
C GLU A 22 -26.33 14.16 -11.38
N SER A 23 -25.93 12.92 -11.68
CA SER A 23 -25.44 12.02 -10.64
C SER A 23 -24.19 12.63 -9.99
N ALA A 24 -24.17 12.65 -8.67
CA ALA A 24 -23.03 13.18 -7.92
C ALA A 24 -21.74 12.43 -8.30
N LYS A 25 -20.65 13.17 -8.51
CA LYS A 25 -19.34 12.64 -8.88
C LYS A 25 -18.46 12.50 -7.62
N GLU A 26 -17.46 11.64 -7.66
CA GLU A 26 -16.50 11.48 -6.55
C GLU A 26 -15.88 12.80 -6.09
N GLU A 27 -15.54 13.70 -7.02
CA GLU A 27 -14.95 15.01 -6.73
C GLU A 27 -15.90 16.00 -6.02
N ASP A 28 -17.20 15.75 -6.04
CA ASP A 28 -18.15 16.52 -5.25
C ASP A 28 -17.99 16.28 -3.75
N PHE A 29 -17.38 15.18 -3.38
CA PHE A 29 -17.15 14.75 -1.99
C PHE A 29 -15.68 14.86 -1.60
N PHE A 30 -14.78 14.37 -2.46
CA PHE A 30 -13.35 14.30 -2.20
C PHE A 30 -12.57 14.85 -3.40
N ARG A 31 -12.05 16.06 -3.25
CA ARG A 31 -11.30 16.75 -4.31
C ARG A 31 -9.82 16.41 -4.29
N ILE A 32 -9.29 16.11 -5.47
CA ILE A 32 -7.85 15.96 -5.68
C ILE A 32 -7.26 17.32 -6.06
N LEU A 33 -6.26 17.77 -5.28
CA LEU A 33 -5.52 19.01 -5.51
C LEU A 33 -4.06 18.67 -5.80
N LYS A 34 -3.48 19.33 -6.81
CA LYS A 34 -2.06 19.16 -7.13
C LYS A 34 -1.20 19.98 -6.17
N VAL A 35 -0.20 19.35 -5.56
CA VAL A 35 0.89 20.04 -4.86
C VAL A 35 1.99 20.32 -5.87
N ARG A 36 2.21 21.59 -6.18
CA ARG A 36 3.16 21.99 -7.22
C ARG A 36 4.60 21.90 -6.71
N SER A 37 5.39 21.03 -7.32
CA SER A 37 6.84 21.00 -7.14
C SER A 37 7.52 22.10 -7.95
N PRO A 38 8.75 22.51 -7.56
CA PRO A 38 9.56 23.41 -8.39
C PRO A 38 9.81 22.82 -9.79
N GLU A 39 9.94 23.70 -10.78
CA GLU A 39 10.24 23.30 -12.14
C GLU A 39 11.56 22.50 -12.22
N GLY A 40 11.57 21.44 -12.99
CA GLY A 40 12.70 20.51 -13.11
C GLY A 40 12.90 19.54 -11.95
N THR A 41 12.05 19.59 -10.91
CA THR A 41 12.08 18.61 -9.81
C THR A 41 11.25 17.39 -10.17
N LEU A 42 11.91 16.23 -10.20
CA LEU A 42 11.26 14.95 -10.43
C LEU A 42 10.90 14.32 -9.08
N LEU A 43 9.62 14.33 -8.75
CA LEU A 43 9.11 13.81 -7.48
C LEU A 43 8.68 12.33 -7.58
N GLU A 44 9.42 11.47 -8.22
CA GLU A 44 9.12 10.03 -8.13
C GLU A 44 9.05 9.61 -6.66
N VAL A 45 7.87 9.83 -6.03
CA VAL A 45 7.74 9.71 -4.57
C VAL A 45 7.96 8.28 -4.13
N GLY A 46 8.85 8.10 -3.15
CA GLY A 46 9.12 6.81 -2.52
C GLY A 46 8.67 6.76 -1.07
N GLY A 47 8.60 7.89 -0.38
CA GLY A 47 8.16 8.00 1.01
C GLY A 47 7.53 9.33 1.34
N LEU A 48 6.57 9.34 2.26
CA LEU A 48 5.95 10.52 2.85
C LEU A 48 5.94 10.40 4.37
N CYS A 49 6.26 11.49 5.06
CA CYS A 49 6.17 11.57 6.51
C CYS A 49 5.84 13.00 6.94
N THR A 50 4.71 13.20 7.60
CA THR A 50 4.35 14.49 8.19
C THR A 50 5.17 14.71 9.45
N LEU A 51 5.82 15.87 9.54
CA LEU A 51 6.67 16.26 10.65
C LEU A 51 5.84 16.92 11.76
N PRO A 52 6.33 16.97 13.01
CA PRO A 52 5.61 17.56 14.14
C PRO A 52 5.22 19.05 13.96
N ASN A 53 5.97 19.80 13.16
CA ASN A 53 5.68 21.20 12.83
C ASN A 53 4.65 21.38 11.69
N GLY A 54 4.16 20.28 11.12
CA GLY A 54 3.22 20.26 10.00
C GLY A 54 3.84 20.28 8.62
N ASP A 55 5.17 20.35 8.50
CA ASP A 55 5.87 20.18 7.24
C ASP A 55 5.80 18.72 6.77
N LEU A 56 6.09 18.49 5.48
CA LEU A 56 6.05 17.17 4.88
C LEU A 56 7.44 16.76 4.38
N ALA A 57 7.99 15.70 4.94
CA ALA A 57 9.15 15.03 4.36
C ALA A 57 8.71 14.18 3.17
N VAL A 58 9.33 14.41 2.01
CA VAL A 58 9.10 13.70 0.76
C VAL A 58 10.41 13.07 0.32
N THR A 59 10.47 11.74 0.32
CA THR A 59 11.60 11.01 -0.25
C THR A 59 11.32 10.61 -1.68
N THR A 60 12.35 10.54 -2.50
CA THR A 60 12.22 10.19 -3.91
C THR A 60 12.98 8.92 -4.26
N ARG A 61 12.51 8.20 -5.24
CA ARG A 61 13.21 7.04 -5.80
C ARG A 61 14.56 7.41 -6.44
N ARG A 62 14.76 8.70 -6.73
CA ARG A 62 16.04 9.22 -7.23
C ARG A 62 17.07 9.50 -6.16
N GLY A 63 16.72 9.31 -4.87
CA GLY A 63 17.62 9.48 -3.75
C GLY A 63 17.70 10.90 -3.19
N ASP A 64 16.79 11.78 -3.59
CA ASP A 64 16.59 13.08 -2.96
C ASP A 64 15.54 13.02 -1.84
N ILE A 65 15.75 13.81 -0.81
CA ILE A 65 14.76 14.08 0.23
C ILE A 65 14.47 15.57 0.29
N PHE A 66 13.20 15.92 0.24
CA PHE A 66 12.72 17.30 0.41
C PHE A 66 11.95 17.44 1.71
N ILE A 67 12.14 18.55 2.41
CA ILE A 67 11.21 19.05 3.41
C ILE A 67 10.34 20.10 2.71
N VAL A 68 9.05 19.82 2.64
CA VAL A 68 8.07 20.72 2.03
C VAL A 68 7.44 21.53 3.15
N GLU A 69 7.80 22.79 3.20
CA GLU A 69 7.31 23.75 4.18
C GLU A 69 5.96 24.32 3.72
N ASN A 70 5.02 24.47 4.66
CA ASN A 70 3.64 24.88 4.38
C ASN A 70 2.98 24.05 3.27
N PRO A 71 2.99 22.70 3.35
CA PRO A 71 2.63 21.81 2.24
C PRO A 71 1.16 21.90 1.84
N THR A 72 0.29 22.45 2.70
CA THR A 72 -1.14 22.66 2.41
C THR A 72 -1.46 24.00 1.78
N SER A 73 -0.48 24.89 1.68
CA SER A 73 -0.65 26.22 1.08
C SER A 73 -0.73 26.16 -0.45
N SER A 74 -1.11 27.27 -1.08
CA SER A 74 -1.09 27.41 -2.55
C SER A 74 0.33 27.52 -3.14
N LYS A 75 1.33 27.79 -2.30
CA LYS A 75 2.74 27.95 -2.67
C LYS A 75 3.62 27.23 -1.63
N PRO A 76 3.68 25.90 -1.63
CA PRO A 76 4.57 25.16 -0.75
C PRO A 76 6.03 25.41 -1.15
N TYR A 77 6.91 25.41 -0.16
CA TYR A 77 8.35 25.59 -0.41
C TYR A 77 9.08 24.26 -0.22
N PHE A 78 9.76 23.81 -1.28
CA PHE A 78 10.51 22.56 -1.30
C PHE A 78 11.98 22.84 -0.99
N ARG A 79 12.40 22.55 0.22
CA ARG A 79 13.81 22.61 0.62
C ARG A 79 14.45 21.24 0.48
N LYS A 80 15.53 21.15 -0.29
CA LYS A 80 16.28 19.89 -0.40
C LYS A 80 17.02 19.64 0.91
N PHE A 81 16.66 18.55 1.58
CA PHE A 81 17.21 18.13 2.88
C PHE A 81 18.39 17.18 2.73
N ALA A 82 18.31 16.23 1.79
CA ALA A 82 19.38 15.26 1.52
C ALA A 82 19.35 14.85 0.05
N SER A 83 20.47 14.26 -0.43
CA SER A 83 20.59 13.71 -1.79
C SER A 83 21.64 12.59 -1.82
N GLY A 84 21.68 11.84 -2.94
CA GLY A 84 22.67 10.78 -3.16
C GLY A 84 22.33 9.46 -2.49
N LEU A 85 21.11 9.29 -2.00
CA LEU A 85 20.61 8.05 -1.41
C LEU A 85 20.18 7.04 -2.49
N HIS A 86 20.15 5.76 -2.13
CA HIS A 86 19.83 4.69 -3.06
C HIS A 86 18.36 4.28 -2.99
N GLU A 87 17.53 4.86 -3.86
CA GLU A 87 16.13 4.47 -4.09
C GLU A 87 15.30 4.41 -2.78
N VAL A 88 15.03 5.59 -2.21
CA VAL A 88 14.39 5.70 -0.89
C VAL A 88 12.89 5.43 -1.00
N LEU A 89 12.42 4.34 -0.37
CA LEU A 89 11.03 3.87 -0.49
C LEU A 89 10.25 3.94 0.82
N GLY A 90 10.53 4.95 1.61
CA GLY A 90 9.76 5.31 2.78
C GLY A 90 10.55 6.13 3.79
N ALA A 91 9.81 6.77 4.70
CA ALA A 91 10.36 7.60 5.75
C ALA A 91 9.53 7.51 7.02
N ALA A 92 10.19 7.63 8.17
CA ALA A 92 9.57 7.86 9.48
C ALA A 92 10.36 8.93 10.23
N TYR A 93 9.66 9.73 11.02
CA TYR A 93 10.30 10.73 11.90
C TYR A 93 10.33 10.22 13.34
N LYS A 94 11.48 10.36 13.98
CA LYS A 94 11.66 10.05 15.41
C LYS A 94 12.74 10.97 16.02
N ASN A 95 12.40 11.67 17.09
CA ASN A 95 13.36 12.41 17.92
C ASN A 95 14.32 13.33 17.13
N GLY A 96 13.79 14.16 16.23
CA GLY A 96 14.60 15.11 15.44
C GLY A 96 15.31 14.51 14.23
N SER A 97 15.15 13.21 13.97
CA SER A 97 15.79 12.51 12.85
C SER A 97 14.77 11.93 11.89
N LEU A 98 15.14 11.84 10.61
CA LEU A 98 14.44 11.02 9.62
C LEU A 98 15.12 9.64 9.54
N TYR A 99 14.31 8.60 9.59
CA TYR A 99 14.71 7.24 9.31
C TYR A 99 14.13 6.85 7.96
N VAL A 100 14.98 6.42 7.05
CA VAL A 100 14.59 6.09 5.67
C VAL A 100 15.05 4.70 5.29
N VAL A 101 14.25 4.03 4.48
CA VAL A 101 14.62 2.73 3.90
C VAL A 101 15.16 2.96 2.50
N GLN A 102 16.43 2.65 2.33
CA GLN A 102 17.09 2.52 1.06
C GLN A 102 17.01 1.07 0.56
N ARG A 103 17.50 0.79 -0.64
CA ARG A 103 17.46 -0.55 -1.21
C ARG A 103 18.17 -1.61 -0.34
N GLY A 104 19.26 -1.25 0.34
CA GLY A 104 20.11 -2.15 1.13
C GLY A 104 20.18 -1.86 2.62
N GLU A 105 19.52 -0.82 3.12
CA GLU A 105 19.68 -0.43 4.52
C GLU A 105 18.55 0.47 5.07
N LEU A 106 18.44 0.48 6.40
CA LEU A 106 17.77 1.50 7.19
C LEU A 106 18.78 2.55 7.60
N THR A 107 18.58 3.79 7.18
CA THR A 107 19.48 4.92 7.42
C THR A 107 18.79 5.97 8.27
N ARG A 108 19.47 6.47 9.29
CA ARG A 108 19.10 7.65 10.07
C ARG A 108 19.78 8.88 9.49
N LEU A 109 19.01 9.96 9.30
CA LEU A 109 19.50 11.25 8.82
C LEU A 109 19.09 12.36 9.79
N TYR A 110 20.00 13.28 10.07
CA TYR A 110 19.67 14.49 10.82
C TYR A 110 20.61 15.64 10.46
N ASP A 111 20.15 16.84 10.77
CA ASP A 111 20.85 18.12 10.61
C ASP A 111 21.44 18.48 11.99
N SER A 112 22.75 18.30 12.16
CA SER A 112 23.43 18.54 13.45
C SER A 112 23.82 20.02 13.64
N ASN A 113 23.97 20.75 12.54
CA ASN A 113 24.40 22.14 12.55
C ASN A 113 23.25 23.15 12.36
N MET A 114 22.00 22.64 12.15
CA MET A 114 20.77 23.42 11.97
C MET A 114 20.79 24.36 10.76
N ASP A 115 21.44 23.98 9.67
CA ASP A 115 21.42 24.73 8.40
C ASP A 115 20.28 24.35 7.46
N GLY A 116 19.47 23.38 7.86
CA GLY A 116 18.32 22.87 7.12
C GLY A 116 18.63 21.75 6.16
N LYS A 117 19.83 21.16 6.22
CA LYS A 117 20.26 20.00 5.43
C LYS A 117 20.79 18.91 6.36
N ALA A 118 20.60 17.67 5.97
CA ALA A 118 21.21 16.56 6.67
C ALA A 118 22.72 16.56 6.44
N ASP A 119 23.47 16.56 7.51
CA ASP A 119 24.92 16.44 7.52
C ASP A 119 25.42 15.14 8.18
N VAL A 120 24.50 14.41 8.83
CA VAL A 120 24.78 13.07 9.40
C VAL A 120 23.90 12.03 8.74
N PHE A 121 24.57 10.97 8.26
CA PHE A 121 23.99 9.78 7.62
C PHE A 121 24.53 8.55 8.35
N GLU A 122 23.67 7.87 9.08
CA GLU A 122 24.04 6.74 9.94
C GLU A 122 23.28 5.49 9.49
N THR A 123 24.00 4.46 9.08
CA THR A 123 23.42 3.14 8.82
C THR A 123 23.03 2.47 10.13
N ILE A 124 21.73 2.29 10.37
CA ILE A 124 21.22 1.57 11.54
C ILE A 124 21.35 0.06 11.33
N TYR A 125 20.91 -0.43 10.18
CA TYR A 125 21.04 -1.83 9.81
C TYR A 125 21.08 -2.00 8.29
N ALA A 126 22.00 -2.83 7.80
CA ALA A 126 22.12 -3.18 6.38
C ALA A 126 21.77 -4.66 6.14
N TRP A 127 21.05 -4.93 5.08
CA TRP A 127 20.72 -6.27 4.63
C TRP A 127 21.32 -6.59 3.26
N PRO A 128 21.52 -7.88 2.95
CA PRO A 128 22.10 -8.28 1.67
C PRO A 128 21.25 -7.87 0.47
N ILE A 129 21.93 -7.55 -0.63
CA ILE A 129 21.33 -7.33 -1.96
C ILE A 129 22.06 -8.20 -2.99
N SER A 130 21.32 -8.79 -3.93
CA SER A 130 21.90 -9.63 -4.99
C SER A 130 22.27 -8.83 -6.23
N GLY A 131 21.83 -7.57 -6.33
CA GLY A 131 21.90 -6.79 -7.55
C GLY A 131 20.71 -7.01 -8.49
N ASN A 132 19.73 -7.86 -8.13
CA ASN A 132 18.51 -7.98 -8.91
C ASN A 132 17.71 -6.69 -8.88
N TYR A 133 17.22 -6.24 -10.04
CA TYR A 133 16.55 -4.96 -10.19
C TYR A 133 15.26 -4.83 -9.36
N HIS A 134 14.59 -5.94 -9.02
CA HIS A 134 13.32 -5.96 -8.30
C HIS A 134 13.46 -6.15 -6.78
N GLU A 135 14.64 -6.21 -6.24
CA GLU A 135 14.87 -6.32 -4.80
C GLU A 135 14.64 -4.99 -4.06
N TYR A 136 13.41 -4.48 -4.11
CA TYR A 136 13.01 -3.30 -3.35
C TYR A 136 12.94 -3.58 -1.84
N SER A 137 12.97 -2.50 -1.05
CA SER A 137 12.78 -2.53 0.41
C SER A 137 11.86 -1.40 0.81
N PHE A 138 10.86 -1.68 1.65
CA PHE A 138 9.81 -0.72 2.00
C PHE A 138 9.69 -0.52 3.50
N GLY A 139 9.21 0.63 3.91
CA GLY A 139 9.16 1.11 5.27
C GLY A 139 10.07 2.34 5.43
N PRO A 140 10.56 2.68 6.65
CA PRO A 140 10.27 1.98 7.88
C PRO A 140 8.89 2.36 8.43
N LYS A 141 8.30 1.47 9.23
CA LYS A 141 7.17 1.80 10.10
C LYS A 141 7.62 1.78 11.55
N LEU A 142 7.41 2.90 12.22
CA LEU A 142 7.76 3.07 13.63
C LEU A 142 6.73 2.35 14.50
N ALA A 143 7.20 1.47 15.37
CA ALA A 143 6.40 0.81 16.39
C ALA A 143 6.33 1.65 17.68
N SER A 144 5.37 1.36 18.56
CA SER A 144 5.18 2.08 19.82
C SER A 144 6.36 1.97 20.79
N ASP A 145 7.15 0.90 20.70
CA ASP A 145 8.38 0.71 21.46
C ASP A 145 9.60 1.48 20.90
N GLY A 146 9.39 2.18 19.77
CA GLY A 146 10.44 2.96 19.10
C GLY A 146 11.31 2.17 18.13
N SER A 147 11.03 0.90 17.90
CA SER A 147 11.66 0.06 16.88
C SER A 147 11.02 0.28 15.49
N PHE A 148 11.58 -0.35 14.47
CA PHE A 148 11.17 -0.18 13.09
C PHE A 148 10.85 -1.52 12.42
N PHE A 149 9.82 -1.52 11.57
CA PHE A 149 9.53 -2.61 10.66
C PHE A 149 9.86 -2.24 9.22
N VAL A 150 10.49 -3.17 8.50
CA VAL A 150 10.87 -3.05 7.08
C VAL A 150 10.47 -4.31 6.36
N THR A 151 9.99 -4.21 5.13
CA THR A 151 9.68 -5.36 4.28
C THR A 151 10.58 -5.40 3.06
N LEU A 152 10.98 -6.60 2.65
CA LEU A 152 11.92 -6.84 1.56
C LEU A 152 11.26 -7.66 0.45
N ASN A 153 11.29 -7.15 -0.79
CA ASN A 153 10.79 -7.86 -1.97
C ASN A 153 11.61 -9.09 -2.33
N LEU A 154 10.96 -10.04 -2.99
CA LEU A 154 11.65 -11.06 -3.77
C LEU A 154 12.30 -10.45 -5.01
N GLY A 155 13.36 -11.09 -5.50
CA GLY A 155 13.96 -10.79 -6.78
C GLY A 155 13.28 -11.54 -7.91
N PHE A 156 13.24 -10.95 -9.11
CA PHE A 156 12.73 -11.60 -10.31
C PHE A 156 13.91 -11.97 -11.20
N PRO A 157 14.11 -13.28 -11.48
CA PRO A 157 15.03 -13.70 -12.53
C PRO A 157 14.48 -13.31 -13.91
N ASP A 158 15.07 -13.78 -14.97
CA ASP A 158 14.63 -13.50 -16.34
C ASP A 158 13.15 -13.86 -16.60
N VAL A 159 12.59 -14.76 -15.81
CA VAL A 159 11.18 -15.16 -15.85
C VAL A 159 10.40 -14.45 -14.73
N TRP A 160 9.64 -13.42 -15.07
CA TRP A 160 8.92 -12.55 -14.16
C TRP A 160 7.85 -13.26 -13.30
N TRP A 161 7.34 -14.38 -13.75
CA TRP A 161 6.29 -15.15 -13.08
C TRP A 161 6.84 -16.11 -12.00
N HIS A 162 8.17 -16.16 -11.80
CA HIS A 162 8.79 -17.06 -10.81
C HIS A 162 9.82 -16.31 -9.94
N PRO A 163 9.38 -15.46 -9.02
CA PRO A 163 10.28 -14.72 -8.15
C PRO A 163 11.02 -15.65 -7.18
N ARG A 164 12.24 -15.25 -6.81
CA ARG A 164 13.14 -16.00 -5.91
C ARG A 164 13.70 -15.10 -4.81
N SER A 165 14.10 -15.74 -3.72
CA SER A 165 14.88 -15.10 -2.67
C SER A 165 16.35 -15.43 -2.89
N PHE A 166 17.08 -14.52 -3.56
CA PHE A 166 18.50 -14.74 -3.95
C PHE A 166 19.47 -14.59 -2.80
N VAL A 167 19.14 -13.74 -1.83
CA VAL A 167 19.98 -13.42 -0.66
C VAL A 167 19.12 -13.41 0.59
N PRO A 168 19.72 -13.55 1.79
CA PRO A 168 18.98 -13.62 3.04
C PRO A 168 17.95 -12.52 3.23
N TRP A 169 16.82 -12.94 3.77
CA TRP A 169 15.69 -12.11 4.18
C TRP A 169 14.85 -11.49 3.05
N ARG A 170 15.11 -11.74 1.78
CA ARG A 170 14.20 -11.34 0.71
C ARG A 170 12.89 -12.13 0.79
N GLY A 171 11.76 -11.39 0.77
CA GLY A 171 10.43 -11.93 1.03
C GLY A 171 10.08 -12.01 2.54
N TRP A 172 10.78 -11.23 3.38
CA TRP A 172 10.59 -11.17 4.82
C TRP A 172 10.23 -9.77 5.31
N THR A 173 9.61 -9.72 6.48
CA THR A 173 9.58 -8.54 7.35
C THR A 173 10.72 -8.63 8.34
N LEU A 174 11.44 -7.53 8.55
CA LEU A 174 12.48 -7.36 9.55
C LEU A 174 12.00 -6.40 10.64
N HIS A 175 12.26 -6.74 11.88
CA HIS A 175 12.09 -5.89 13.05
C HIS A 175 13.47 -5.40 13.49
N ILE A 176 13.68 -4.07 13.47
CA ILE A 176 14.99 -3.45 13.66
C ILE A 176 14.91 -2.45 14.80
N LYS A 177 15.79 -2.58 15.79
CA LYS A 177 15.90 -1.62 16.88
C LYS A 177 16.91 -0.51 16.52
N GLU A 178 16.84 0.59 17.25
CA GLU A 178 17.72 1.75 17.03
C GLU A 178 19.19 1.45 17.32
N ASP A 179 19.46 0.44 18.15
CA ASP A 179 20.83 -0.04 18.44
C ASP A 179 21.43 -0.93 17.33
N GLY A 180 20.72 -1.07 16.21
CA GLY A 180 21.12 -1.89 15.08
C GLY A 180 20.83 -3.39 15.24
N SER A 181 20.26 -3.83 16.35
CA SER A 181 19.82 -5.22 16.47
C SER A 181 18.62 -5.50 15.57
N MET A 182 18.67 -6.64 14.85
CA MET A 182 17.63 -7.06 13.91
C MET A 182 17.11 -8.44 14.27
N GLU A 183 15.79 -8.57 14.15
CA GLU A 183 15.07 -9.82 14.32
C GLU A 183 14.22 -10.10 13.07
N PRO A 184 14.37 -11.26 12.39
CA PRO A 184 13.45 -11.65 11.35
C PRO A 184 12.07 -11.89 11.96
N TRP A 185 11.00 -11.38 11.30
CA TRP A 185 9.68 -11.33 11.91
C TRP A 185 8.68 -12.28 11.26
N ALA A 186 8.45 -12.16 9.94
CA ALA A 186 7.54 -12.98 9.17
C ALA A 186 8.08 -13.21 7.77
N ALA A 187 7.76 -14.35 7.15
CA ALA A 187 8.21 -14.74 5.82
C ALA A 187 7.04 -14.94 4.85
N GLY A 188 7.34 -15.09 3.57
CA GLY A 188 6.34 -15.48 2.57
C GLY A 188 5.70 -14.29 1.84
N MET A 189 6.35 -13.14 1.84
CA MET A 189 5.94 -11.96 1.08
C MET A 189 6.54 -11.99 -0.33
N ARG A 190 5.78 -11.49 -1.32
CA ARG A 190 6.24 -11.38 -2.71
C ARG A 190 6.71 -9.97 -3.06
N SER A 191 5.81 -9.01 -3.00
CA SER A 191 6.04 -7.59 -3.33
C SER A 191 5.38 -6.67 -2.30
N PRO A 192 5.81 -6.70 -1.04
CA PRO A 192 5.14 -6.05 0.09
C PRO A 192 5.33 -4.52 0.08
N CYS A 193 4.78 -3.84 -0.91
CA CYS A 193 4.92 -2.39 -1.06
C CYS A 193 4.19 -1.61 0.04
N GLY A 194 3.00 -2.04 0.42
CA GLY A 194 2.24 -1.41 1.49
C GLY A 194 2.55 -2.05 2.83
N ILE A 195 3.03 -1.26 3.78
CA ILE A 195 3.27 -1.66 5.16
C ILE A 195 2.78 -0.55 6.08
N SER A 196 2.07 -0.89 7.15
CA SER A 196 1.52 0.10 8.09
C SER A 196 1.41 -0.43 9.51
N MET A 197 1.66 0.45 10.49
CA MET A 197 1.28 0.23 11.88
C MET A 197 -0.10 0.84 12.13
N ILE A 198 -1.06 0.04 12.56
CA ILE A 198 -2.43 0.46 12.84
C ILE A 198 -2.82 -0.10 14.19
N ASP A 199 -3.09 0.76 15.15
CA ASP A 199 -3.45 0.38 16.52
C ASP A 199 -2.47 -0.64 17.14
N ASP A 200 -1.16 -0.40 16.97
CA ASP A 200 -0.03 -1.26 17.39
C ASP A 200 0.02 -2.66 16.74
N GLU A 201 -0.79 -2.90 15.72
CA GLU A 201 -0.68 -4.10 14.89
C GLU A 201 -0.05 -3.76 13.52
N LEU A 202 0.86 -4.60 13.07
CA LEU A 202 1.51 -4.44 11.77
C LEU A 202 0.66 -5.09 10.67
N PHE A 203 0.42 -4.35 9.59
CA PHE A 203 -0.28 -4.81 8.41
C PHE A 203 0.57 -4.62 7.15
N TYR A 204 0.32 -5.45 6.15
CA TYR A 204 0.87 -5.23 4.83
C TYR A 204 -0.15 -5.53 3.72
N THR A 205 0.11 -4.97 2.55
CA THR A 205 -0.55 -5.34 1.29
C THR A 205 0.44 -6.03 0.38
N ASP A 206 -0.05 -6.98 -0.40
CA ASP A 206 0.71 -7.59 -1.49
C ASP A 206 -0.12 -7.60 -2.77
N ASN A 207 0.54 -7.83 -3.87
CA ASN A 207 -0.06 -7.92 -5.20
C ASN A 207 -0.55 -9.33 -5.46
N GLN A 208 -1.36 -9.49 -6.53
CA GLN A 208 -1.57 -10.80 -7.13
C GLN A 208 -0.21 -11.43 -7.48
N GLY A 209 -0.05 -12.69 -7.14
CA GLY A 209 1.16 -13.45 -7.37
C GLY A 209 0.91 -14.88 -7.82
N ASP A 210 1.99 -15.60 -8.00
CA ASP A 210 2.04 -16.99 -8.41
C ASP A 210 1.55 -17.97 -7.33
N TRP A 211 1.52 -17.55 -6.06
CA TRP A 211 1.05 -18.35 -4.91
C TRP A 211 -0.20 -17.79 -4.26
N VAL A 212 -0.32 -16.46 -4.16
CA VAL A 212 -1.49 -15.77 -3.63
C VAL A 212 -2.20 -15.09 -4.79
N GLY A 213 -3.39 -15.56 -5.12
CA GLY A 213 -4.07 -15.28 -6.39
C GLY A 213 -4.71 -13.89 -6.51
N SER A 214 -4.61 -13.03 -5.49
CA SER A 214 -5.14 -11.66 -5.54
C SER A 214 -4.40 -10.74 -4.57
N GLY A 215 -4.59 -9.43 -4.71
CA GLY A 215 -4.17 -8.48 -3.71
C GLY A 215 -4.92 -8.68 -2.39
N SER A 216 -4.30 -8.29 -1.28
CA SER A 216 -4.89 -8.52 0.04
C SER A 216 -4.31 -7.60 1.10
N ILE A 217 -5.01 -7.52 2.25
CA ILE A 217 -4.51 -6.94 3.48
C ILE A 217 -4.35 -8.05 4.51
N MET A 218 -3.16 -8.18 5.06
CA MET A 218 -2.85 -9.20 6.07
C MET A 218 -2.21 -8.58 7.31
N PRO A 219 -2.61 -9.02 8.52
CA PRO A 219 -1.85 -8.73 9.74
C PRO A 219 -0.52 -9.50 9.71
N VAL A 220 0.56 -8.84 10.14
CA VAL A 220 1.93 -9.42 10.12
C VAL A 220 2.33 -9.80 11.53
N LYS A 221 2.01 -11.02 11.95
CA LYS A 221 2.38 -11.55 13.25
C LYS A 221 3.79 -12.16 13.21
N LYS A 222 4.50 -12.12 14.34
CA LYS A 222 5.79 -12.80 14.45
C LYS A 222 5.65 -14.30 14.23
N GLY A 223 6.50 -14.85 13.36
CA GLY A 223 6.44 -16.26 12.98
C GLY A 223 5.35 -16.62 11.96
N ALA A 224 4.67 -15.63 11.38
CA ALA A 224 3.68 -15.88 10.33
C ALA A 224 4.33 -16.18 8.98
N PHE A 225 3.67 -17.05 8.21
CA PHE A 225 3.94 -17.31 6.79
C PHE A 225 2.86 -16.66 5.93
N MET A 226 3.26 -15.79 5.01
CA MET A 226 2.35 -14.95 4.23
C MET A 226 2.00 -15.54 2.85
N GLY A 227 2.30 -16.81 2.60
CA GLY A 227 1.83 -17.57 1.44
C GLY A 227 2.88 -17.89 0.37
N HIS A 228 3.90 -17.07 0.16
CA HIS A 228 4.91 -17.31 -0.89
C HIS A 228 6.11 -18.11 -0.38
N PRO A 229 6.39 -19.33 -0.90
CA PRO A 229 7.39 -20.21 -0.31
C PRO A 229 8.86 -19.84 -0.59
N ALA A 230 9.15 -18.98 -1.57
CA ALA A 230 10.53 -18.68 -2.00
C ALA A 230 11.43 -18.19 -0.86
N SER A 231 10.90 -17.44 0.10
CA SER A 231 11.66 -16.89 1.23
C SER A 231 11.92 -17.91 2.35
N LEU A 232 11.24 -19.05 2.34
CA LEU A 232 11.38 -20.10 3.36
C LEU A 232 12.75 -20.80 3.33
N VAL A 233 13.53 -20.61 2.28
CA VAL A 233 14.92 -21.10 2.20
C VAL A 233 15.81 -20.53 3.32
N TRP A 234 15.43 -19.42 3.96
CA TRP A 234 16.18 -18.77 5.03
C TRP A 234 15.69 -19.14 6.44
N THR A 235 14.67 -19.97 6.57
CA THR A 235 14.14 -20.35 7.90
C THR A 235 15.09 -21.19 8.73
N SER A 236 16.15 -21.74 8.14
CA SER A 236 17.23 -22.44 8.84
C SER A 236 18.26 -21.48 9.46
N MET A 237 18.23 -20.18 9.12
CA MET A 237 19.16 -19.20 9.68
C MET A 237 18.91 -18.98 11.18
N PRO A 238 19.96 -18.56 11.91
CA PRO A 238 19.83 -18.22 13.33
C PRO A 238 18.72 -17.18 13.56
N ASN A 239 18.03 -17.32 14.69
CA ASN A 239 16.96 -16.41 15.14
C ASN A 239 15.70 -16.40 14.25
N SER A 240 15.58 -17.28 13.25
CA SER A 240 14.33 -17.41 12.50
C SER A 240 13.19 -17.85 13.43
N PRO A 241 12.07 -17.13 13.46
CA PRO A 241 10.88 -17.51 14.23
C PRO A 241 10.10 -18.65 13.56
N LEU A 242 10.41 -18.94 12.29
CA LEU A 242 9.79 -19.99 11.48
C LEU A 242 10.72 -21.18 11.30
N LYS A 243 10.13 -22.39 11.26
CA LYS A 243 10.84 -23.63 10.93
C LYS A 243 10.35 -24.29 9.63
N LEU A 244 9.31 -23.72 9.05
CA LEU A 244 8.68 -24.16 7.80
C LEU A 244 9.69 -24.10 6.64
N LYS A 245 9.67 -25.10 5.76
CA LYS A 245 10.52 -25.19 4.57
C LYS A 245 9.69 -25.13 3.31
N PRO A 246 10.25 -24.76 2.14
CA PRO A 246 9.53 -24.80 0.86
C PRO A 246 8.90 -26.18 0.58
N GLU A 247 9.60 -27.26 0.93
CA GLU A 247 9.17 -28.64 0.72
C GLU A 247 7.88 -28.99 1.49
N ASP A 248 7.66 -28.38 2.64
CA ASP A 248 6.43 -28.57 3.44
C ASP A 248 5.20 -28.04 2.67
N ILE A 249 5.39 -26.94 1.93
CA ILE A 249 4.36 -26.40 1.03
C ILE A 249 4.21 -27.26 -0.21
N TYR A 250 5.31 -27.63 -0.86
CA TYR A 250 5.30 -28.43 -2.10
C TYR A 250 4.72 -29.82 -1.88
N ALA A 251 4.80 -30.38 -0.68
CA ALA A 251 4.15 -31.64 -0.32
C ALA A 251 2.61 -31.55 -0.32
N LYS A 252 2.03 -30.35 -0.33
CA LYS A 252 0.57 -30.11 -0.29
C LYS A 252 0.04 -29.50 -1.59
N VAL A 253 0.84 -28.68 -2.24
CA VAL A 253 0.46 -27.94 -3.47
C VAL A 253 1.55 -28.15 -4.52
N ASN A 254 1.17 -28.53 -5.72
CA ASN A 254 2.12 -28.65 -6.84
C ASN A 254 2.80 -27.30 -7.10
N PRO A 255 4.12 -27.18 -6.98
CA PRO A 255 4.83 -25.92 -7.17
C PRO A 255 4.83 -25.45 -8.64
N ARG A 256 4.40 -26.30 -9.57
CA ARG A 256 4.38 -26.02 -11.01
C ARG A 256 5.71 -25.51 -11.55
N ILE A 257 6.79 -26.11 -11.06
CA ILE A 257 8.13 -25.83 -11.57
C ILE A 257 8.38 -26.78 -12.74
N GLU A 258 8.40 -26.25 -13.95
CA GLU A 258 8.59 -27.00 -15.20
C GLU A 258 9.84 -26.52 -15.92
N TYR A 259 10.54 -27.46 -16.60
CA TYR A 259 11.75 -27.17 -17.36
C TYR A 259 11.57 -27.60 -18.81
N GLY A 260 11.99 -26.76 -19.74
CA GLY A 260 12.05 -27.10 -21.15
C GLY A 260 13.21 -28.05 -21.51
N PRO A 261 13.29 -28.50 -22.78
CA PRO A 261 14.36 -29.38 -23.25
C PRO A 261 15.78 -28.79 -23.08
N ASP A 262 15.90 -27.50 -23.04
CA ASP A 262 17.14 -26.73 -22.81
C ASP A 262 17.49 -26.57 -21.33
N SER A 263 16.76 -27.23 -20.43
CA SER A 263 16.86 -27.07 -18.97
C SER A 263 16.54 -25.68 -18.46
N GLN A 264 15.92 -24.82 -19.26
CA GLN A 264 15.39 -23.54 -18.82
C GLN A 264 13.99 -23.71 -18.24
N GLN A 265 13.71 -22.95 -17.20
CA GLN A 265 12.39 -22.97 -16.59
C GLN A 265 11.35 -22.36 -17.54
N VAL A 266 10.25 -23.06 -17.75
CA VAL A 266 9.14 -22.60 -18.60
C VAL A 266 7.93 -22.23 -17.76
N GLN A 267 7.10 -21.33 -18.29
CA GLN A 267 5.86 -20.95 -17.60
C GLN A 267 4.90 -22.15 -17.60
N PRO A 268 4.40 -22.58 -16.43
CA PRO A 268 3.46 -23.67 -16.34
C PRO A 268 2.15 -23.35 -17.05
N VAL A 269 1.56 -24.37 -17.68
CA VAL A 269 0.24 -24.25 -18.29
C VAL A 269 -0.83 -24.41 -17.19
N ASN A 270 -1.85 -23.57 -17.21
CA ASN A 270 -2.98 -23.71 -16.30
C ASN A 270 -3.72 -25.02 -16.57
N ILE A 271 -3.87 -25.86 -15.55
CA ILE A 271 -4.57 -27.15 -15.62
C ILE A 271 -6.01 -26.92 -15.13
N VAL A 272 -6.97 -26.94 -16.04
CA VAL A 272 -8.37 -26.60 -15.78
C VAL A 272 -9.06 -27.51 -14.76
N ASN A 273 -8.66 -28.75 -14.68
CA ASN A 273 -9.30 -29.78 -13.82
C ASN A 273 -8.45 -30.13 -12.58
N GLU A 274 -7.45 -29.35 -12.24
CA GLU A 274 -6.65 -29.57 -11.04
C GLU A 274 -7.47 -29.18 -9.80
N LYS A 275 -7.43 -30.02 -8.78
CA LYS A 275 -8.02 -29.71 -7.49
C LYS A 275 -7.11 -28.73 -6.75
N PHE A 276 -7.53 -27.47 -6.67
CA PHE A 276 -6.83 -26.44 -5.91
C PHE A 276 -7.23 -26.49 -4.43
N MET A 277 -6.33 -26.03 -3.58
CA MET A 277 -6.56 -25.83 -2.16
C MET A 277 -6.69 -24.34 -1.90
N THR A 278 -7.70 -23.94 -1.15
CA THR A 278 -7.82 -22.55 -0.67
C THR A 278 -6.80 -22.30 0.44
N GLU A 279 -6.43 -21.05 0.66
CA GLU A 279 -5.55 -20.69 1.79
C GLU A 279 -6.15 -21.08 3.13
N PHE A 280 -7.47 -20.98 3.27
CA PHE A 280 -8.19 -21.41 4.48
C PHE A 280 -8.07 -22.94 4.72
N GLU A 281 -8.10 -23.73 3.66
CA GLU A 281 -7.85 -25.17 3.75
C GLU A 281 -6.38 -25.46 4.03
N MET A 282 -5.46 -24.73 3.38
CA MET A 282 -4.03 -24.88 3.56
C MET A 282 -3.60 -24.58 4.99
N LYS A 283 -4.21 -23.60 5.65
CA LYS A 283 -3.96 -23.26 7.06
C LYS A 283 -4.15 -24.45 8.02
N LYS A 284 -4.99 -25.43 7.67
CA LYS A 284 -5.16 -26.64 8.47
C LYS A 284 -3.92 -27.54 8.48
N TYR A 285 -3.10 -27.44 7.46
CA TYR A 285 -1.85 -28.21 7.29
C TYR A 285 -0.62 -27.39 7.65
N ILE A 286 -0.69 -26.06 7.46
CA ILE A 286 0.36 -25.09 7.73
C ILE A 286 -0.20 -24.04 8.70
N PRO A 287 -0.16 -24.30 10.01
CA PRO A 287 -0.73 -23.39 11.02
C PRO A 287 -0.14 -21.98 11.02
N GLU A 288 1.11 -21.83 10.56
CA GLU A 288 1.81 -20.56 10.44
C GLU A 288 1.25 -19.68 9.32
N LEU A 289 0.49 -20.25 8.36
CA LEU A 289 -0.08 -19.49 7.24
C LEU A 289 -1.04 -18.41 7.76
N GLN A 290 -0.76 -17.17 7.41
CA GLN A 290 -1.63 -16.04 7.67
C GLN A 290 -2.62 -15.87 6.52
N VAL A 291 -3.89 -16.07 6.82
CA VAL A 291 -4.97 -15.82 5.86
C VAL A 291 -5.25 -14.32 5.80
N PRO A 292 -5.56 -13.73 4.62
CA PRO A 292 -5.95 -12.34 4.49
C PRO A 292 -7.13 -11.95 5.39
N ALA A 293 -7.05 -10.76 5.99
CA ALA A 293 -8.20 -10.14 6.64
C ALA A 293 -9.19 -9.61 5.59
N VAL A 294 -8.67 -9.07 4.48
CA VAL A 294 -9.49 -8.54 3.38
C VAL A 294 -8.81 -8.87 2.05
N TRP A 295 -9.58 -9.41 1.13
CA TRP A 295 -9.17 -9.57 -0.25
C TRP A 295 -9.41 -8.29 -1.06
N LEU A 296 -8.45 -7.94 -1.91
CA LEU A 296 -8.51 -6.84 -2.87
C LEU A 296 -8.49 -7.44 -4.28
N PRO A 297 -9.66 -7.79 -4.86
CA PRO A 297 -9.73 -8.49 -6.13
C PRO A 297 -8.95 -7.80 -7.24
N HIS A 298 -8.06 -8.56 -7.89
CA HIS A 298 -7.18 -8.06 -8.94
C HIS A 298 -7.97 -7.43 -10.10
N GLY A 299 -7.53 -6.26 -10.55
CA GLY A 299 -8.18 -5.51 -11.62
C GLY A 299 -9.43 -4.74 -11.20
N ILE A 300 -9.98 -5.03 -10.00
CA ILE A 300 -11.17 -4.35 -9.44
C ILE A 300 -10.75 -3.41 -8.31
N LEU A 301 -10.19 -3.92 -7.23
CA LEU A 301 -9.78 -3.11 -6.07
C LEU A 301 -8.28 -2.87 -5.98
N GLY A 302 -7.52 -3.35 -6.95
CA GLY A 302 -6.10 -3.07 -7.11
C GLY A 302 -5.44 -3.97 -8.13
N ILE A 303 -4.26 -3.56 -8.58
CA ILE A 303 -3.32 -4.34 -9.40
C ILE A 303 -1.99 -4.43 -8.64
N SER A 304 -1.57 -3.31 -8.06
CA SER A 304 -0.34 -3.17 -7.29
C SER A 304 -0.65 -2.39 -6.02
N ASN A 305 -1.25 -3.07 -5.04
CA ASN A 305 -1.65 -2.45 -3.78
C ASN A 305 -0.44 -1.91 -3.03
N SER A 306 -0.58 -0.73 -2.46
CA SER A 306 0.49 0.02 -1.82
C SER A 306 0.12 0.44 -0.39
N GLU A 307 0.53 1.62 0.05
CA GLU A 307 0.36 2.12 1.41
C GLU A 307 -1.06 1.95 1.96
N ILE A 308 -1.13 1.66 3.26
CA ILE A 308 -2.36 1.63 4.04
C ILE A 308 -2.31 2.78 5.04
N VAL A 309 -3.39 3.55 5.15
CA VAL A 309 -3.54 4.56 6.22
C VAL A 309 -4.91 4.45 6.88
N LYS A 310 -4.94 4.64 8.20
CA LYS A 310 -6.19 4.72 8.95
C LYS A 310 -6.74 6.15 8.87
N ILE A 311 -8.04 6.28 8.59
CA ILE A 311 -8.73 7.57 8.54
C ILE A 311 -8.87 8.13 9.97
N PRO A 312 -8.33 9.32 10.27
CA PRO A 312 -8.45 9.93 11.59
C PRO A 312 -9.88 10.30 11.93
N LYS A 313 -10.18 10.36 13.23
CA LYS A 313 -11.49 10.80 13.73
C LYS A 313 -11.77 12.26 13.41
N GLY A 314 -12.99 12.53 12.94
CA GLY A 314 -13.56 13.87 12.86
C GLY A 314 -13.01 14.78 11.75
N VAL A 315 -12.12 14.32 10.87
CA VAL A 315 -11.43 15.22 9.93
C VAL A 315 -11.63 14.88 8.44
N PHE A 316 -12.03 13.66 8.11
CA PHE A 316 -12.07 13.20 6.72
C PHE A 316 -13.35 12.42 6.38
N GLY A 317 -14.46 13.10 6.45
CA GLY A 317 -15.77 12.56 6.10
C GLY A 317 -16.33 11.53 7.08
N PRO A 318 -17.30 10.72 6.66
CA PRO A 318 -18.03 9.83 7.56
C PRO A 318 -17.36 8.46 7.80
N PHE A 319 -16.15 8.25 7.27
CA PHE A 319 -15.49 6.95 7.24
C PHE A 319 -14.34 6.82 8.25
N GLU A 320 -14.42 7.62 9.33
CA GLU A 320 -13.41 7.58 10.41
C GLU A 320 -13.14 6.17 10.94
N GLU A 321 -11.89 5.91 11.32
CA GLU A 321 -11.39 4.60 11.80
C GLU A 321 -11.31 3.50 10.72
N GLN A 322 -11.83 3.73 9.51
CA GLN A 322 -11.64 2.83 8.38
C GLN A 322 -10.27 3.05 7.71
N LEU A 323 -9.91 2.18 6.80
CA LEU A 323 -8.62 2.26 6.12
C LEU A 323 -8.78 2.76 4.68
N LEU A 324 -7.76 3.48 4.20
CA LEU A 324 -7.55 3.73 2.80
C LEU A 324 -6.33 2.93 2.34
N VAL A 325 -6.46 2.31 1.17
CA VAL A 325 -5.39 1.54 0.53
C VAL A 325 -5.11 2.16 -0.83
N GLY A 326 -3.85 2.52 -1.07
CA GLY A 326 -3.40 3.01 -2.36
C GLY A 326 -3.19 1.87 -3.36
N ASP A 327 -3.34 2.17 -4.64
CA ASP A 327 -2.96 1.27 -5.73
C ASP A 327 -2.10 1.97 -6.76
N GLN A 328 -0.91 1.42 -6.98
CA GLN A 328 0.03 1.98 -7.93
C GLN A 328 -0.42 1.70 -9.38
N GLY A 329 -0.96 0.51 -9.66
CA GLY A 329 -1.35 0.13 -11.02
C GLY A 329 -2.58 0.87 -11.54
N GLN A 330 -3.60 1.06 -10.71
CA GLN A 330 -4.87 1.70 -11.12
C GLN A 330 -4.96 3.18 -10.76
N SER A 331 -3.94 3.76 -10.08
CA SER A 331 -3.94 5.18 -9.66
C SER A 331 -5.21 5.57 -8.91
N LYS A 332 -5.60 4.73 -7.94
CA LYS A 332 -6.82 4.91 -7.15
C LYS A 332 -6.66 4.52 -5.69
N LEU A 333 -7.62 4.91 -4.87
CA LEU A 333 -7.78 4.49 -3.49
C LEU A 333 -8.96 3.54 -3.35
N SER A 334 -8.76 2.49 -2.57
CA SER A 334 -9.82 1.64 -2.04
C SER A 334 -10.06 1.96 -0.56
N ARG A 335 -11.31 1.90 -0.12
CA ARG A 335 -11.70 2.05 1.29
C ARG A 335 -12.00 0.69 1.88
N VAL A 336 -11.57 0.48 3.12
CA VAL A 336 -11.68 -0.82 3.80
C VAL A 336 -12.25 -0.64 5.20
N PHE A 337 -13.26 -1.43 5.50
CA PHE A 337 -13.76 -1.62 6.85
C PHE A 337 -13.28 -2.98 7.37
N MET A 338 -12.73 -3.00 8.57
CA MET A 338 -12.34 -4.23 9.27
C MET A 338 -13.04 -4.36 10.61
N GLU A 339 -13.30 -5.59 10.99
CA GLU A 339 -13.80 -5.96 12.32
C GLU A 339 -13.13 -7.23 12.83
N LYS A 340 -13.20 -7.46 14.12
CA LYS A 340 -12.72 -8.69 14.76
C LYS A 340 -13.90 -9.59 15.11
N VAL A 341 -13.94 -10.78 14.51
CA VAL A 341 -14.97 -11.78 14.73
C VAL A 341 -14.33 -13.04 15.29
N ASN A 342 -14.74 -13.48 16.47
CA ASN A 342 -14.16 -14.64 17.17
C ASN A 342 -12.62 -14.59 17.28
N GLY A 343 -12.06 -13.38 17.42
CA GLY A 343 -10.62 -13.18 17.56
C GLY A 343 -9.85 -13.04 16.24
N GLU A 344 -10.47 -13.30 15.10
CA GLU A 344 -9.87 -13.15 13.76
C GLU A 344 -10.33 -11.85 13.10
N LEU A 345 -9.40 -11.21 12.37
CA LEU A 345 -9.71 -10.01 11.58
C LEU A 345 -10.35 -10.41 10.25
N GLN A 346 -11.42 -9.74 9.93
CA GLN A 346 -12.10 -9.82 8.64
C GLN A 346 -12.62 -8.45 8.23
N GLY A 347 -13.08 -8.31 6.99
CA GLY A 347 -13.64 -7.04 6.54
C GLY A 347 -14.11 -7.06 5.10
N CYS A 348 -14.41 -5.87 4.60
CA CYS A 348 -14.85 -5.64 3.24
C CYS A 348 -14.19 -4.38 2.67
N ALA A 349 -14.13 -4.29 1.35
CA ALA A 349 -13.49 -3.21 0.64
C ALA A 349 -14.38 -2.66 -0.48
N TRP A 350 -14.25 -1.38 -0.76
CA TRP A 350 -14.94 -0.67 -1.83
C TRP A 350 -13.98 0.21 -2.59
N GLU A 351 -14.29 0.51 -3.85
CA GLU A 351 -13.67 1.64 -4.53
C GLU A 351 -14.00 2.93 -3.77
N PHE A 352 -13.04 3.84 -3.70
CA PHE A 352 -13.21 5.07 -2.94
C PHE A 352 -12.97 6.32 -3.78
N ARG A 353 -11.80 6.46 -4.39
CA ARG A 353 -11.45 7.62 -5.20
C ARG A 353 -10.49 7.25 -6.31
N SER A 354 -10.86 7.52 -7.54
CA SER A 354 -10.07 7.36 -8.75
C SER A 354 -9.58 8.71 -9.30
N GLY A 355 -8.82 8.68 -10.40
CA GLY A 355 -8.40 9.88 -11.12
C GLY A 355 -7.15 10.56 -10.58
N PHE A 356 -6.29 9.84 -9.84
CA PHE A 356 -4.96 10.34 -9.51
C PHE A 356 -4.07 10.36 -10.75
N GLN A 357 -3.12 11.31 -10.77
CA GLN A 357 -2.33 11.57 -11.98
C GLN A 357 -1.29 10.49 -12.28
N SER A 358 -0.87 9.71 -11.26
CA SER A 358 0.08 8.60 -11.40
C SER A 358 -0.22 7.50 -10.39
N GLY A 359 0.60 6.46 -10.33
CA GLY A 359 0.46 5.34 -9.42
C GLY A 359 0.68 5.74 -7.96
N ILE A 360 -0.29 5.44 -7.10
CA ILE A 360 -0.22 5.76 -5.68
C ILE A 360 0.74 4.79 -4.98
N VAL A 361 1.75 5.33 -4.31
CA VAL A 361 2.74 4.53 -3.57
C VAL A 361 2.74 4.84 -2.09
N ARG A 362 2.59 6.12 -1.71
CA ARG A 362 2.65 6.57 -0.31
C ARG A 362 1.57 7.57 0.02
N MET A 363 1.17 7.55 1.29
CA MET A 363 0.16 8.46 1.83
C MET A 363 0.55 8.97 3.21
N ALA A 364 0.21 10.23 3.51
CA ALA A 364 0.42 10.81 4.85
C ALA A 364 -0.67 11.85 5.15
N TRP A 365 -1.20 11.84 6.36
CA TRP A 365 -2.18 12.82 6.79
C TRP A 365 -1.54 14.18 7.05
N ALA A 366 -2.15 15.25 6.56
CA ALA A 366 -1.78 16.61 6.86
C ALA A 366 -2.45 17.09 8.17
N GLY A 367 -1.89 18.13 8.79
CA GLY A 367 -2.45 18.72 10.00
C GLY A 367 -3.86 19.33 9.84
N ASP A 368 -4.27 19.66 8.61
CA ASP A 368 -5.61 20.16 8.28
C ASP A 368 -6.63 19.04 7.99
N GLY A 369 -6.23 17.77 8.17
CA GLY A 369 -7.08 16.60 7.94
C GLY A 369 -7.18 16.16 6.48
N SER A 370 -6.50 16.81 5.54
CA SER A 370 -6.38 16.32 4.17
C SER A 370 -5.31 15.21 4.06
N LEU A 371 -5.36 14.42 3.00
CA LEU A 371 -4.44 13.30 2.76
C LEU A 371 -3.46 13.66 1.63
N PHE A 372 -2.16 13.68 1.93
CA PHE A 372 -1.13 13.71 0.90
C PHE A 372 -1.00 12.34 0.23
N VAL A 373 -0.87 12.35 -1.09
CA VAL A 373 -0.75 11.17 -1.94
C VAL A 373 0.48 11.34 -2.81
N GLY A 374 1.47 10.51 -2.59
CA GLY A 374 2.72 10.45 -3.34
C GLY A 374 2.67 9.38 -4.41
N GLU A 375 3.12 9.73 -5.61
CA GLU A 375 2.83 8.97 -6.82
C GLU A 375 4.07 8.74 -7.68
N THR A 376 4.09 7.59 -8.34
CA THR A 376 5.08 7.25 -9.37
C THR A 376 4.57 6.11 -10.26
N ASN A 377 4.92 6.13 -11.55
CA ASN A 377 4.74 4.99 -12.44
C ASN A 377 6.03 4.17 -12.63
N ARG A 378 7.10 4.53 -11.92
CA ARG A 378 8.40 3.86 -12.03
C ARG A 378 8.35 2.45 -11.44
N GLY A 379 8.89 1.50 -12.18
CA GLY A 379 8.94 0.09 -11.81
C GLY A 379 7.74 -0.72 -12.32
N TRP A 380 6.57 -0.09 -12.44
CA TRP A 380 5.37 -0.70 -13.02
C TRP A 380 4.48 0.40 -13.61
N GLY A 381 3.87 0.16 -14.77
CA GLY A 381 2.95 1.12 -15.37
C GLY A 381 1.74 1.41 -14.49
N SER A 382 1.20 2.63 -14.59
CA SER A 382 -0.01 3.05 -13.89
C SER A 382 -1.06 3.56 -14.86
N ALA A 383 -2.32 3.58 -14.41
CA ALA A 383 -3.45 4.11 -15.21
C ALA A 383 -3.37 5.64 -15.35
N GLY A 384 -2.73 6.33 -14.43
CA GLY A 384 -2.52 7.79 -14.52
C GLY A 384 -1.53 8.14 -15.62
N GLU A 385 -1.74 9.29 -16.26
CA GLU A 385 -0.98 9.74 -17.43
C GLU A 385 0.41 10.33 -17.09
N ALA A 386 0.58 10.81 -15.85
CA ALA A 386 1.84 11.39 -15.41
C ALA A 386 2.82 10.31 -14.94
N ASN A 387 4.12 10.60 -15.04
CA ASN A 387 5.15 9.70 -14.55
C ASN A 387 5.28 9.71 -13.02
N GLU A 388 4.82 10.78 -12.38
CA GLU A 388 5.03 11.05 -10.96
C GLU A 388 4.07 12.12 -10.46
N GLY A 389 4.02 12.31 -9.15
CA GLY A 389 3.28 13.41 -8.58
C GLY A 389 3.25 13.44 -7.05
N LEU A 390 2.79 14.57 -6.57
CA LEU A 390 2.33 14.76 -5.20
C LEU A 390 1.00 15.47 -5.28
N GLN A 391 -0.04 14.81 -4.82
CA GLN A 391 -1.40 15.34 -4.79
C GLN A 391 -1.93 15.36 -3.35
N ARG A 392 -3.03 16.03 -3.16
CA ARG A 392 -3.71 16.16 -1.87
C ARG A 392 -5.19 15.87 -2.05
N LEU A 393 -5.71 14.90 -1.32
CA LEU A 393 -7.13 14.58 -1.29
C LEU A 393 -7.80 15.33 -0.14
N VAL A 394 -8.81 16.11 -0.46
CA VAL A 394 -9.51 17.00 0.48
C VAL A 394 -11.00 16.67 0.51
N TRP A 395 -11.55 16.43 1.70
CA TRP A 395 -12.98 16.27 1.89
C TRP A 395 -13.71 17.63 1.77
N ASN A 396 -14.76 17.67 0.95
CA ASN A 396 -15.56 18.89 0.69
C ASN A 396 -16.67 19.14 1.73
N SER A 397 -16.64 18.46 2.87
CA SER A 397 -17.68 18.53 3.90
C SER A 397 -19.09 18.10 3.43
N ARG A 398 -19.18 17.45 2.28
CA ARG A 398 -20.41 16.85 1.75
C ARG A 398 -20.40 15.36 2.06
N LEU A 399 -21.52 14.87 2.61
CA LEU A 399 -21.65 13.44 2.95
C LEU A 399 -22.04 12.64 1.70
N PRO A 400 -21.26 11.63 1.31
CA PRO A 400 -21.65 10.71 0.24
C PRO A 400 -22.75 9.76 0.73
N PHE A 401 -23.61 9.36 -0.19
CA PHE A 401 -24.60 8.30 0.04
C PHE A 401 -23.98 6.97 -0.34
N GLU A 402 -23.22 6.39 0.58
CA GLU A 402 -22.50 5.14 0.40
C GLU A 402 -22.67 4.22 1.60
N MET A 403 -22.44 2.93 1.37
CA MET A 403 -22.38 1.93 2.44
C MET A 403 -21.19 2.27 3.37
N ARG A 404 -21.47 2.46 4.66
CA ARG A 404 -20.44 2.83 5.63
C ARG A 404 -19.74 1.62 6.25
N THR A 405 -20.51 0.62 6.61
CA THR A 405 -19.99 -0.60 7.27
C THR A 405 -20.83 -1.81 6.85
N VAL A 406 -20.20 -2.97 6.88
CA VAL A 406 -20.86 -4.28 6.82
C VAL A 406 -20.32 -5.10 7.98
N LYS A 407 -21.19 -5.47 8.91
CA LYS A 407 -20.80 -6.20 10.13
C LYS A 407 -21.41 -7.59 10.12
N ALA A 408 -20.61 -8.58 10.53
CA ALA A 408 -21.13 -9.94 10.74
C ALA A 408 -22.05 -9.98 11.95
N MET A 409 -23.21 -10.60 11.78
CA MET A 409 -24.21 -10.83 12.82
C MET A 409 -24.43 -12.35 12.95
N THR A 410 -25.17 -12.76 13.98
CA THR A 410 -25.46 -14.20 14.20
C THR A 410 -26.30 -14.84 13.10
N ASP A 411 -27.04 -14.06 12.34
CA ASP A 411 -28.00 -14.47 11.31
C ASP A 411 -27.66 -13.91 9.90
N GLY A 412 -26.47 -13.31 9.72
CA GLY A 412 -26.02 -12.77 8.44
C GLY A 412 -25.24 -11.45 8.56
N PHE A 413 -25.55 -10.49 7.66
CA PHE A 413 -24.92 -9.16 7.62
C PHE A 413 -25.94 -8.03 7.71
#